data_98531b77d0f1b75c4e8e2cda7173e684
#
_entry.id   98531b77d0f1b75c4e8e2cda7173e684
#
_cell.length_a   1.000
_cell.length_b   1.000
_cell.length_c   1.000
_cell.angle_alpha   90.00
_cell.angle_beta   90.00
_cell.angle_gamma   90.00
#
_symmetry.space_group_name_H-M   'P 1'
#
loop_
_entity.id
_entity.type
_entity.pdbx_description
1 polymer ?
#
loop_
_entity_poly.entity_id
_entity_poly.type
_entity_poly.pdbx_seq_one_letter_code
_entity_poly.pdbx_strand_id
1 'polypeptide(L)'
;VWREKLQLEAAAGRLGVTNFRNTKTMQVKRSRPTAPFLMCSLDGWTVELLYQKTRTDKNGHNVTTYTNRLTIVVVLDPCVDYPMGYAVGDHECPELIKAALRNAAIHSRELTGEMLRYNQVQSDRYAIKTMTDLYAVLGDKVIPAQAHNAKSKPVEPYFKHLNMTYCQLCPNWSGFGVTTDPMRQPNSEALNKRRHSFPDESGLRAQIDEMMRLERAQKIGKLMEKLAKLKPEHRLPMSREMYLLNFGAETGFKNVLEGCGLRPTILGVKRDYDCFDLTFRDHASERWTVKYDPEDLTQVLAVNEAGTRRYMLEEKYVQPMALADRKPGDAEQLQRVRDFNKQLEAETARRMGDHFEEARRVIERAAELPIHGTPALGACLEDRLMLTDSRGQHKDNRSRKRLAAADIEALEVETVEIPVTRQGDAVESVRVNDYSIF
;
A
#
# COMPACT_ATOMS: atom_id res chain seq x y z
N VAL A 1 6.97 21.75 -59.61
CA VAL A 1 6.68 23.19 -59.36
C VAL A 1 5.85 23.39 -58.13
N TRP A 2 4.64 22.78 -58.00
CA TRP A 2 3.77 22.96 -56.83
C TRP A 2 4.39 22.39 -55.51
N ARG A 3 5.09 21.25 -55.56
CA ARG A 3 5.79 20.68 -54.39
C ARG A 3 6.89 21.58 -53.84
N GLU A 4 7.57 22.32 -54.68
CA GLU A 4 8.62 23.25 -54.28
C GLU A 4 8.07 24.53 -53.71
N LYS A 5 6.92 25.00 -54.21
CA LYS A 5 6.26 26.20 -53.74
C LYS A 5 5.45 26.01 -52.46
N LEU A 6 4.84 24.84 -52.30
CA LEU A 6 3.91 24.53 -51.20
C LEU A 6 4.42 23.34 -50.39
N GLN A 7 5.69 23.40 -49.94
CA GLN A 7 6.37 22.27 -49.26
C GLN A 7 5.64 21.82 -47.97
N LEU A 8 5.19 22.76 -47.13
CA LEU A 8 4.54 22.45 -45.88
C LEU A 8 3.14 21.92 -46.08
N GLU A 9 2.34 22.54 -46.99
CA GLU A 9 0.99 22.13 -47.31
C GLU A 9 0.96 20.75 -47.96
N ALA A 10 1.89 20.51 -48.91
CA ALA A 10 2.05 19.21 -49.55
C ALA A 10 2.49 18.13 -48.54
N ALA A 11 3.34 18.48 -47.55
CA ALA A 11 3.72 17.59 -46.47
C ALA A 11 2.54 17.29 -45.53
N ALA A 12 1.76 18.30 -45.16
CA ALA A 12 0.59 18.14 -44.28
C ALA A 12 -0.46 17.23 -44.93
N GLY A 13 -0.77 17.45 -46.21
CA GLY A 13 -1.73 16.65 -46.96
C GLY A 13 -1.33 15.18 -47.17
N ARG A 14 0.01 14.92 -47.28
CA ARG A 14 0.54 13.56 -47.49
C ARG A 14 0.78 12.77 -46.24
N LEU A 15 1.32 13.43 -45.21
CA LEU A 15 1.73 12.78 -43.98
C LEU A 15 0.58 12.65 -42.96
N GLY A 16 -0.48 13.42 -43.14
CA GLY A 16 -1.50 13.58 -42.11
C GLY A 16 -1.00 14.45 -40.94
N VAL A 17 -1.94 14.95 -40.13
CA VAL A 17 -1.68 15.91 -39.05
C VAL A 17 -0.64 15.44 -38.05
N THR A 18 -0.71 14.17 -37.62
CA THR A 18 0.19 13.62 -36.61
C THR A 18 1.63 13.53 -37.12
N ASN A 19 1.83 12.93 -38.31
CA ASN A 19 3.15 12.81 -38.90
C ASN A 19 3.74 14.18 -39.29
N PHE A 20 2.90 15.11 -39.77
CA PHE A 20 3.33 16.46 -40.05
C PHE A 20 3.87 17.15 -38.78
N ARG A 21 3.10 17.06 -37.67
CA ARG A 21 3.56 17.60 -36.37
C ARG A 21 4.89 16.98 -35.92
N ASN A 22 5.03 15.67 -36.08
CA ASN A 22 6.24 14.96 -35.63
C ASN A 22 7.48 15.20 -36.49
N THR A 23 7.32 15.67 -37.74
CA THR A 23 8.42 15.75 -38.70
C THR A 23 8.70 17.14 -39.21
N LYS A 24 7.72 18.03 -39.25
CA LYS A 24 7.83 19.36 -39.89
C LYS A 24 7.63 20.53 -38.96
N THR A 25 6.97 20.36 -37.80
CA THR A 25 6.86 21.46 -36.84
C THR A 25 8.10 21.52 -35.93
N MET A 26 8.34 22.70 -35.36
CA MET A 26 9.43 22.89 -34.42
C MET A 26 9.25 21.99 -33.18
N GLN A 27 10.29 21.31 -32.79
CA GLN A 27 10.31 20.40 -31.64
C GLN A 27 11.26 20.90 -30.58
N VAL A 28 10.84 20.80 -29.31
CA VAL A 28 11.70 21.09 -28.16
C VAL A 28 12.66 19.94 -27.95
N LYS A 29 13.97 20.23 -27.98
CA LYS A 29 15.00 19.26 -27.61
C LYS A 29 15.09 19.19 -26.09
N ARG A 30 14.92 18.00 -25.52
CA ARG A 30 15.03 17.75 -24.08
C ARG A 30 16.38 17.09 -23.76
N SER A 31 17.01 17.56 -22.69
CA SER A 31 18.18 16.89 -22.11
C SER A 31 17.75 15.76 -21.18
N ARG A 32 18.64 14.79 -20.95
CA ARG A 32 18.44 13.76 -19.92
C ARG A 32 18.52 14.36 -18.52
N PRO A 33 17.89 13.74 -17.50
CA PRO A 33 18.08 14.12 -16.10
C PRO A 33 19.57 14.11 -15.73
N THR A 34 19.99 15.03 -14.90
CA THR A 34 21.41 15.18 -14.49
C THR A 34 21.81 14.17 -13.41
N ALA A 35 20.85 13.69 -12.62
CA ALA A 35 21.05 12.69 -11.58
C ALA A 35 19.90 11.68 -11.58
N PRO A 36 20.11 10.47 -11.04
CA PRO A 36 19.05 9.50 -10.78
C PRO A 36 17.99 10.06 -9.82
N PHE A 37 16.82 9.43 -9.78
CA PHE A 37 15.65 9.81 -8.95
C PHE A 37 15.01 11.17 -9.25
N LEU A 38 15.56 11.96 -10.17
CA LEU A 38 14.88 13.18 -10.63
C LEU A 38 13.65 12.88 -11.47
N MET A 39 13.70 11.81 -12.26
CA MET A 39 12.59 11.38 -13.10
C MET A 39 12.65 9.88 -13.32
N CYS A 40 11.49 9.21 -13.36
CA CYS A 40 11.38 7.90 -13.98
C CYS A 40 10.35 7.90 -15.11
N SER A 41 10.50 6.98 -16.04
CA SER A 41 9.55 6.71 -17.12
C SER A 41 9.13 5.25 -17.03
N LEU A 42 7.83 5.01 -17.04
CA LEU A 42 7.25 3.69 -16.86
C LEU A 42 6.37 3.35 -18.06
N ASP A 43 6.50 2.13 -18.53
CA ASP A 43 5.66 1.57 -19.60
C ASP A 43 5.73 0.05 -19.61
N GLY A 44 4.75 -0.60 -20.26
CA GLY A 44 4.73 -2.02 -20.54
C GLY A 44 5.25 -2.34 -21.94
N TRP A 45 5.91 -3.47 -22.08
CA TRP A 45 6.39 -4.00 -23.37
C TRP A 45 6.19 -5.51 -23.45
N THR A 46 5.50 -5.98 -24.52
CA THR A 46 5.44 -7.41 -24.81
C THR A 46 6.79 -7.84 -25.40
N VAL A 47 7.52 -8.67 -24.64
CA VAL A 47 8.86 -9.10 -25.00
C VAL A 47 8.81 -9.97 -26.25
N GLU A 48 9.67 -9.68 -27.20
CA GLU A 48 9.72 -10.37 -28.51
C GLU A 48 10.45 -11.73 -28.42
N LEU A 49 10.13 -12.50 -27.38
CA LEU A 49 10.61 -13.88 -27.17
C LEU A 49 9.41 -14.82 -27.03
N LEU A 50 9.47 -15.94 -27.73
CA LEU A 50 8.41 -16.96 -27.75
C LEU A 50 8.66 -18.03 -26.67
N TYR A 51 7.58 -18.56 -26.10
CA TYR A 51 7.64 -19.71 -25.20
C TYR A 51 6.54 -20.74 -25.48
N GLN A 52 6.78 -21.97 -25.07
CA GLN A 52 5.80 -23.03 -25.17
C GLN A 52 4.93 -23.10 -23.91
N LYS A 53 3.61 -23.20 -24.11
CA LYS A 53 2.63 -23.37 -23.04
C LYS A 53 1.74 -24.55 -23.33
N THR A 54 1.76 -25.53 -22.45
CA THR A 54 0.88 -26.72 -22.55
C THR A 54 -0.33 -26.50 -21.67
N ARG A 55 -1.50 -26.70 -22.24
CA ARG A 55 -2.79 -26.65 -21.52
C ARG A 55 -3.55 -27.93 -21.82
N THR A 56 -4.25 -28.45 -20.83
CA THR A 56 -5.21 -29.54 -21.02
C THR A 56 -6.52 -28.94 -21.52
N ASP A 57 -7.02 -29.41 -22.65
CA ASP A 57 -8.30 -29.00 -23.20
C ASP A 57 -9.48 -29.60 -22.41
N LYS A 58 -10.71 -29.22 -22.78
CA LYS A 58 -11.94 -29.73 -22.13
C LYS A 58 -12.13 -31.26 -22.29
N ASN A 59 -11.43 -31.88 -23.24
CA ASN A 59 -11.50 -33.32 -23.55
C ASN A 59 -10.36 -34.11 -22.89
N GLY A 60 -9.51 -33.46 -22.09
CA GLY A 60 -8.38 -34.10 -21.41
C GLY A 60 -7.13 -34.23 -22.29
N HIS A 61 -7.07 -33.64 -23.49
CA HIS A 61 -5.90 -33.69 -24.36
C HIS A 61 -4.94 -32.52 -24.02
N ASN A 62 -3.64 -32.80 -24.01
CA ASN A 62 -2.62 -31.78 -23.86
C ASN A 62 -2.36 -31.08 -25.19
N VAL A 63 -2.65 -29.78 -25.23
CA VAL A 63 -2.40 -28.90 -26.37
C VAL A 63 -1.26 -27.95 -26.05
N THR A 64 -0.16 -28.02 -26.80
CA THR A 64 0.99 -27.10 -26.65
C THR A 64 0.96 -26.02 -27.69
N THR A 65 1.01 -24.77 -27.24
CA THR A 65 1.10 -23.57 -28.07
C THR A 65 2.51 -22.98 -27.98
N TYR A 66 3.02 -22.45 -29.09
CA TYR A 66 4.41 -21.96 -29.20
C TYR A 66 4.52 -20.47 -29.52
N THR A 67 3.40 -19.78 -29.60
CA THR A 67 3.33 -18.36 -29.98
C THR A 67 3.08 -17.42 -28.79
N ASN A 68 3.25 -17.94 -27.55
CA ASN A 68 3.03 -17.16 -26.36
C ASN A 68 4.19 -16.20 -26.10
N ARG A 69 3.90 -15.05 -25.54
CA ARG A 69 4.87 -14.03 -25.13
C ARG A 69 4.50 -13.49 -23.77
N LEU A 70 5.47 -13.00 -23.03
CA LEU A 70 5.25 -12.32 -21.74
C LEU A 70 5.40 -10.80 -21.91
N THR A 71 4.74 -10.08 -21.04
CA THR A 71 4.83 -8.63 -20.94
C THR A 71 5.72 -8.28 -19.76
N ILE A 72 6.65 -7.36 -19.95
CA ILE A 72 7.44 -6.75 -18.88
C ILE A 72 7.00 -5.31 -18.69
N VAL A 73 6.79 -4.89 -17.45
CA VAL A 73 6.65 -3.48 -17.08
C VAL A 73 7.97 -3.04 -16.49
N VAL A 74 8.52 -1.92 -16.99
CA VAL A 74 9.82 -1.40 -16.55
C VAL A 74 9.66 0.01 -15.99
N VAL A 75 10.24 0.24 -14.82
CA VAL A 75 10.48 1.57 -14.23
C VAL A 75 11.89 1.98 -14.59
N LEU A 76 12.02 2.81 -15.61
CA LEU A 76 13.31 3.26 -16.16
C LEU A 76 13.72 4.58 -15.53
N ASP A 77 14.96 4.66 -15.05
CA ASP A 77 15.62 5.92 -14.75
C ASP A 77 16.36 6.43 -16.00
N PRO A 78 15.88 7.50 -16.67
CA PRO A 78 16.42 7.95 -17.93
C PRO A 78 17.75 8.72 -17.80
N CYS A 79 18.26 8.93 -16.60
CA CYS A 79 19.58 9.55 -16.39
C CYS A 79 20.69 8.76 -17.09
N VAL A 80 20.63 7.43 -16.94
CA VAL A 80 21.60 6.50 -17.55
C VAL A 80 20.92 5.29 -18.21
N ASP A 81 19.62 5.39 -18.47
CA ASP A 81 18.75 4.30 -18.95
C ASP A 81 18.83 3.05 -18.05
N TYR A 82 18.76 3.27 -16.75
CA TYR A 82 18.87 2.20 -15.76
C TYR A 82 17.48 1.64 -15.39
N PRO A 83 17.26 0.32 -15.49
CA PRO A 83 16.01 -0.29 -15.08
C PRO A 83 15.95 -0.43 -13.56
N MET A 84 15.41 0.60 -12.90
CA MET A 84 15.31 0.64 -11.45
C MET A 84 14.37 -0.44 -10.91
N GLY A 85 13.27 -0.69 -11.60
CA GLY A 85 12.33 -1.75 -11.25
C GLY A 85 11.74 -2.40 -12.48
N TYR A 86 11.33 -3.67 -12.34
CA TYR A 86 10.56 -4.37 -13.36
C TYR A 86 9.70 -5.47 -12.77
N ALA A 87 8.70 -5.90 -13.53
CA ALA A 87 7.90 -7.08 -13.25
C ALA A 87 7.48 -7.75 -14.56
N VAL A 88 7.33 -9.08 -14.55
CA VAL A 88 7.00 -9.90 -15.72
C VAL A 88 5.67 -10.62 -15.50
N GLY A 89 4.77 -10.52 -16.47
CA GLY A 89 3.44 -11.14 -16.42
C GLY A 89 2.89 -11.47 -17.81
N ASP A 90 1.69 -12.03 -17.87
CA ASP A 90 1.04 -12.40 -19.14
C ASP A 90 0.62 -11.14 -19.93
N HIS A 91 0.18 -10.10 -19.27
CA HIS A 91 -0.27 -8.83 -19.86
C HIS A 91 -0.09 -7.68 -18.87
N GLU A 92 -0.09 -6.47 -19.38
CA GLU A 92 -0.05 -5.27 -18.54
C GLU A 92 -1.36 -5.12 -17.76
N CYS A 93 -1.26 -5.10 -16.44
CA CYS A 93 -2.37 -4.92 -15.49
C CYS A 93 -1.91 -4.11 -14.27
N PRO A 94 -2.84 -3.57 -13.46
CA PRO A 94 -2.50 -2.80 -12.27
C PRO A 94 -1.59 -3.55 -11.29
N GLU A 95 -1.79 -4.85 -11.12
CA GLU A 95 -0.99 -5.71 -10.25
C GLU A 95 0.46 -5.81 -10.75
N LEU A 96 0.65 -5.96 -12.07
CA LEU A 96 1.98 -6.03 -12.67
C LEU A 96 2.71 -4.69 -12.53
N ILE A 97 2.02 -3.59 -12.75
CA ILE A 97 2.57 -2.24 -12.55
C ILE A 97 2.94 -2.04 -11.07
N LYS A 98 2.06 -2.42 -10.15
CA LYS A 98 2.34 -2.38 -8.70
C LYS A 98 3.59 -3.19 -8.33
N ALA A 99 3.74 -4.39 -8.90
CA ALA A 99 4.92 -5.23 -8.68
C ALA A 99 6.21 -4.59 -9.21
N ALA A 100 6.19 -3.94 -10.39
CA ALA A 100 7.33 -3.22 -10.93
C ALA A 100 7.73 -2.01 -10.06
N LEU A 101 6.74 -1.26 -9.55
CA LEU A 101 6.96 -0.13 -8.64
C LEU A 101 7.51 -0.59 -7.28
N ARG A 102 6.99 -1.71 -6.75
CA ARG A 102 7.52 -2.35 -5.53
C ARG A 102 8.98 -2.77 -5.73
N ASN A 103 9.30 -3.41 -6.85
CA ASN A 103 10.67 -3.81 -7.18
C ASN A 103 11.60 -2.59 -7.26
N ALA A 104 11.16 -1.46 -7.86
CA ALA A 104 11.92 -0.23 -7.89
C ALA A 104 12.21 0.33 -6.49
N ALA A 105 11.24 0.31 -5.58
CA ALA A 105 11.43 0.77 -4.21
C ALA A 105 12.42 -0.11 -3.44
N ILE A 106 12.30 -1.44 -3.55
CA ILE A 106 13.23 -2.39 -2.92
C ILE A 106 14.65 -2.20 -3.48
N HIS A 107 14.77 -2.14 -4.80
CA HIS A 107 16.08 -1.98 -5.45
C HIS A 107 16.74 -0.64 -5.11
N SER A 108 15.97 0.44 -4.92
CA SER A 108 16.52 1.71 -4.44
C SER A 108 17.15 1.58 -3.06
N ARG A 109 16.53 0.77 -2.15
CA ARG A 109 17.08 0.46 -0.82
C ARG A 109 18.39 -0.34 -0.91
N GLU A 110 18.46 -1.31 -1.82
CA GLU A 110 19.68 -2.08 -2.06
C GLU A 110 20.85 -1.20 -2.51
N LEU A 111 20.57 -0.19 -3.36
CA LEU A 111 21.56 0.71 -3.91
C LEU A 111 22.01 1.83 -2.94
N THR A 112 21.12 2.33 -2.10
CA THR A 112 21.32 3.57 -1.33
C THR A 112 21.24 3.39 0.17
N GLY A 113 20.81 2.21 0.65
CA GLY A 113 20.54 1.92 2.06
C GLY A 113 19.14 2.37 2.52
N GLU A 114 18.41 3.16 1.72
CA GLU A 114 17.05 3.62 2.02
C GLU A 114 16.16 3.55 0.78
N MET A 115 14.84 3.41 0.97
CA MET A 115 13.89 3.49 -0.13
C MET A 115 13.74 4.94 -0.57
N LEU A 116 13.98 5.20 -1.86
CA LEU A 116 13.85 6.54 -2.44
C LEU A 116 12.67 6.62 -3.40
N ARG A 117 12.04 7.78 -3.41
CA ARG A 117 11.00 8.18 -4.35
C ARG A 117 11.61 9.04 -5.45
N TYR A 118 10.90 9.14 -6.55
CA TYR A 118 11.25 10.04 -7.65
C TYR A 118 10.67 11.44 -7.45
N ASN A 119 11.35 12.47 -7.95
CA ASN A 119 10.77 13.80 -8.01
C ASN A 119 9.64 13.87 -9.07
N GLN A 120 9.77 13.06 -10.13
CA GLN A 120 8.79 13.02 -11.22
C GLN A 120 8.62 11.58 -11.74
N VAL A 121 7.35 11.19 -11.93
CA VAL A 121 6.98 9.93 -12.61
C VAL A 121 6.28 10.27 -13.93
N GLN A 122 6.72 9.65 -15.01
CA GLN A 122 6.07 9.72 -16.31
C GLN A 122 5.46 8.36 -16.67
N SER A 123 4.17 8.36 -16.95
CA SER A 123 3.42 7.15 -17.34
C SER A 123 2.36 7.49 -18.41
N ASP A 124 1.73 6.48 -18.98
CA ASP A 124 0.65 6.65 -19.94
C ASP A 124 -0.61 7.24 -19.29
N ARG A 125 -1.41 7.98 -20.05
CA ARG A 125 -2.66 8.60 -19.57
C ARG A 125 -3.68 7.59 -19.07
N TYR A 126 -3.74 6.42 -19.69
CA TYR A 126 -4.68 5.37 -19.28
C TYR A 126 -4.34 4.84 -17.89
N ALA A 127 -3.10 4.50 -17.66
CA ALA A 127 -2.64 4.03 -16.37
C ALA A 127 -2.75 5.11 -15.26
N ILE A 128 -2.58 6.39 -15.59
CA ILE A 128 -2.71 7.49 -14.64
C ILE A 128 -4.13 7.55 -14.06
N LYS A 129 -5.18 7.43 -14.86
CA LYS A 129 -6.57 7.54 -14.38
C LYS A 129 -6.93 6.50 -13.30
N THR A 130 -6.39 5.30 -13.42
CA THR A 130 -6.69 4.18 -12.52
C THR A 130 -5.69 4.02 -11.38
N MET A 131 -4.50 4.60 -11.50
CA MET A 131 -3.36 4.35 -10.60
C MET A 131 -2.69 5.63 -10.09
N THR A 132 -3.38 6.77 -10.14
CA THR A 132 -2.83 8.06 -9.70
C THR A 132 -2.24 7.99 -8.29
N ASP A 133 -2.95 7.36 -7.35
CA ASP A 133 -2.53 7.24 -5.96
C ASP A 133 -1.24 6.42 -5.84
N LEU A 134 -1.15 5.32 -6.59
CA LEU A 134 0.03 4.46 -6.56
C LEU A 134 1.26 5.14 -7.18
N TYR A 135 1.07 5.91 -8.27
CA TYR A 135 2.16 6.69 -8.85
C TYR A 135 2.62 7.84 -7.94
N ALA A 136 1.70 8.46 -7.20
CA ALA A 136 2.01 9.48 -6.21
C ALA A 136 2.83 8.93 -5.03
N VAL A 137 2.78 7.63 -4.77
CA VAL A 137 3.66 6.98 -3.78
C VAL A 137 5.10 6.95 -4.25
N LEU A 138 5.33 6.60 -5.52
CA LEU A 138 6.69 6.52 -6.06
C LEU A 138 7.26 7.88 -6.48
N GLY A 139 6.41 8.85 -6.84
CA GLY A 139 6.84 10.16 -7.31
C GLY A 139 6.08 11.32 -6.69
N ASP A 140 6.81 12.42 -6.48
CA ASP A 140 6.21 13.67 -5.98
C ASP A 140 5.27 14.30 -7.01
N LYS A 141 5.67 14.24 -8.31
CA LYS A 141 4.90 14.77 -9.43
C LYS A 141 4.64 13.67 -10.46
N VAL A 142 3.37 13.47 -10.80
CA VAL A 142 2.95 12.53 -11.85
C VAL A 142 2.62 13.31 -13.11
N ILE A 143 3.38 13.08 -14.18
CA ILE A 143 3.23 13.79 -15.45
C ILE A 143 2.79 12.79 -16.54
N PRO A 144 1.60 12.99 -17.14
CA PRO A 144 1.17 12.14 -18.22
C PRO A 144 2.05 12.31 -19.46
N ALA A 145 2.41 11.21 -20.11
CA ALA A 145 3.00 11.26 -21.42
C ALA A 145 2.00 11.85 -22.43
N GLN A 146 2.51 12.65 -23.37
CA GLN A 146 1.64 13.18 -24.44
C GLN A 146 1.18 12.03 -25.32
N ALA A 147 -0.14 11.91 -25.51
CA ALA A 147 -0.70 10.91 -26.41
C ALA A 147 -0.13 11.06 -27.85
N HIS A 148 0.17 9.96 -28.49
CA HIS A 148 0.72 9.88 -29.84
C HIS A 148 2.10 10.56 -30.05
N ASN A 149 2.84 10.81 -28.98
CA ASN A 149 4.22 11.33 -29.06
C ASN A 149 5.19 10.32 -28.45
N ALA A 150 5.48 9.25 -29.17
CA ALA A 150 6.46 8.21 -28.80
C ALA A 150 7.84 8.78 -28.45
N LYS A 151 8.24 9.87 -29.11
CA LYS A 151 9.53 10.56 -28.84
C LYS A 151 9.60 11.19 -27.44
N SER A 152 8.48 11.33 -26.74
CA SER A 152 8.44 11.91 -25.38
C SER A 152 8.69 10.91 -24.27
N LYS A 153 8.67 9.59 -24.57
CA LYS A 153 8.86 8.51 -23.60
C LYS A 153 10.26 7.90 -23.70
N PRO A 154 11.16 8.13 -22.74
CA PRO A 154 12.50 7.52 -22.74
C PRO A 154 12.49 5.99 -22.70
N VAL A 155 11.44 5.38 -22.18
CA VAL A 155 11.33 3.93 -22.05
C VAL A 155 11.11 3.21 -23.39
N GLU A 156 10.48 3.84 -24.39
CA GLU A 156 10.27 3.20 -25.71
C GLU A 156 11.58 2.93 -26.47
N PRO A 157 12.52 3.89 -26.60
CA PRO A 157 13.84 3.61 -27.14
C PRO A 157 14.62 2.55 -26.36
N TYR A 158 14.40 2.49 -25.04
CA TYR A 158 15.01 1.49 -24.18
C TYR A 158 14.51 0.07 -24.50
N PHE A 159 13.21 -0.13 -24.72
CA PHE A 159 12.68 -1.42 -25.18
C PHE A 159 13.26 -1.86 -26.51
N LYS A 160 13.42 -0.92 -27.43
CA LYS A 160 14.11 -1.21 -28.69
C LYS A 160 15.57 -1.64 -28.47
N HIS A 161 16.27 -1.00 -27.55
CA HIS A 161 17.61 -1.39 -27.15
C HIS A 161 17.63 -2.82 -26.59
N LEU A 162 16.73 -3.17 -25.65
CA LEU A 162 16.64 -4.53 -25.11
C LEU A 162 16.38 -5.57 -26.21
N ASN A 163 15.45 -5.29 -27.12
CA ASN A 163 15.15 -6.18 -28.24
C ASN A 163 16.39 -6.42 -29.11
N MET A 164 17.11 -5.35 -29.49
CA MET A 164 18.27 -5.44 -30.39
C MET A 164 19.49 -6.07 -29.71
N THR A 165 19.71 -5.82 -28.43
CA THR A 165 20.92 -6.23 -27.72
C THR A 165 20.81 -7.66 -27.18
N TYR A 166 19.64 -8.07 -26.73
CA TYR A 166 19.46 -9.34 -26.04
C TYR A 166 18.50 -10.29 -26.75
N CYS A 167 17.28 -9.83 -27.09
CA CYS A 167 16.26 -10.73 -27.65
C CYS A 167 16.69 -11.32 -28.99
N GLN A 168 17.33 -10.54 -29.86
CA GLN A 168 17.82 -11.00 -31.17
C GLN A 168 18.86 -12.13 -31.08
N LEU A 169 19.54 -12.26 -29.95
CA LEU A 169 20.53 -13.32 -29.73
C LEU A 169 19.87 -14.65 -29.30
N CYS A 170 18.58 -14.61 -28.95
CA CYS A 170 17.88 -15.78 -28.46
C CYS A 170 17.27 -16.58 -29.63
N PRO A 171 17.33 -17.92 -29.60
CA PRO A 171 16.79 -18.77 -30.67
C PRO A 171 15.25 -18.73 -30.78
N ASN A 172 14.56 -18.24 -29.76
CA ASN A 172 13.11 -18.05 -29.67
C ASN A 172 12.68 -16.61 -29.97
N TRP A 173 13.52 -15.79 -30.57
CA TRP A 173 13.18 -14.41 -30.92
C TRP A 173 12.12 -14.34 -32.02
N SER A 174 11.05 -13.55 -31.81
CA SER A 174 9.89 -13.43 -32.69
C SER A 174 9.95 -12.29 -33.72
N GLY A 175 10.98 -11.45 -33.67
CA GLY A 175 11.12 -10.32 -34.58
C GLY A 175 10.87 -8.96 -33.91
N PHE A 176 10.62 -7.94 -34.75
CA PHE A 176 10.39 -6.55 -34.31
C PHE A 176 8.91 -6.15 -34.22
N GLY A 177 8.01 -7.10 -34.19
CA GLY A 177 6.56 -6.86 -34.25
C GLY A 177 5.99 -6.84 -35.68
N VAL A 178 4.67 -6.93 -35.78
CA VAL A 178 3.94 -7.20 -37.06
C VAL A 178 4.03 -6.05 -38.07
N THR A 179 4.28 -4.83 -37.62
CA THR A 179 4.31 -3.61 -38.46
C THR A 179 5.70 -3.29 -39.02
N THR A 180 6.69 -4.10 -38.69
CA THR A 180 8.08 -3.85 -39.12
C THR A 180 8.36 -4.49 -40.48
N ASP A 181 9.32 -3.92 -41.21
CA ASP A 181 9.81 -4.41 -42.51
C ASP A 181 9.98 -5.94 -42.49
N PRO A 182 9.30 -6.67 -43.38
CA PRO A 182 9.45 -8.13 -43.50
C PRO A 182 10.89 -8.62 -43.63
N MET A 183 11.77 -7.82 -44.21
CA MET A 183 13.20 -8.15 -44.37
C MET A 183 13.96 -8.19 -43.02
N ARG A 184 13.39 -7.65 -41.97
CA ARG A 184 13.94 -7.64 -40.60
C ARG A 184 13.32 -8.66 -39.67
N GLN A 185 12.42 -9.47 -40.19
CA GLN A 185 11.76 -10.53 -39.40
C GLN A 185 12.56 -11.83 -39.48
N PRO A 186 12.58 -12.66 -38.43
CA PRO A 186 13.19 -13.98 -38.50
C PRO A 186 12.42 -14.87 -39.50
N ASN A 187 13.13 -15.82 -40.09
CA ASN A 187 12.49 -16.80 -40.97
C ASN A 187 11.49 -17.66 -40.19
N SER A 188 10.21 -17.58 -40.56
CA SER A 188 9.10 -18.31 -39.89
C SER A 188 9.27 -19.84 -39.97
N GLU A 189 9.83 -20.38 -41.07
CA GLU A 189 10.10 -21.81 -41.19
C GLU A 189 11.20 -22.27 -40.22
N ALA A 190 12.25 -21.46 -40.04
CA ALA A 190 13.32 -21.74 -39.10
C ALA A 190 12.81 -21.71 -37.65
N LEU A 191 11.93 -20.76 -37.29
CA LEU A 191 11.27 -20.72 -36.00
C LEU A 191 10.38 -21.95 -35.77
N ASN A 192 9.57 -22.33 -36.78
CA ASN A 192 8.72 -23.52 -36.68
C ASN A 192 9.52 -24.82 -36.51
N LYS A 193 10.65 -24.96 -37.14
CA LYS A 193 11.54 -26.14 -36.96
C LYS A 193 12.09 -26.22 -35.54
N ARG A 194 12.33 -25.07 -34.88
CA ARG A 194 12.91 -24.98 -33.54
C ARG A 194 11.86 -24.88 -32.43
N ARG A 195 10.57 -24.75 -32.73
CA ARG A 195 9.50 -24.49 -31.74
C ARG A 195 9.50 -25.42 -30.52
N HIS A 196 9.87 -26.69 -30.72
CA HIS A 196 9.92 -27.67 -29.64
C HIS A 196 11.09 -27.47 -28.65
N SER A 197 12.09 -26.64 -29.02
CA SER A 197 13.20 -26.25 -28.16
C SER A 197 12.98 -24.91 -27.47
N PHE A 198 11.84 -24.26 -27.68
CA PHE A 198 11.53 -23.02 -26.96
C PHE A 198 11.39 -23.29 -25.46
N PRO A 199 11.80 -22.36 -24.61
CA PRO A 199 11.61 -22.52 -23.17
C PRO A 199 10.11 -22.58 -22.83
N ASP A 200 9.80 -23.10 -21.69
CA ASP A 200 8.50 -22.93 -21.05
C ASP A 200 8.38 -21.52 -20.44
N GLU A 201 7.27 -21.23 -19.75
CA GLU A 201 7.08 -19.93 -19.12
C GLU A 201 8.14 -19.59 -18.08
N SER A 202 8.57 -20.57 -17.28
CA SER A 202 9.60 -20.39 -16.27
C SER A 202 10.98 -20.09 -16.89
N GLY A 203 11.29 -20.79 -17.95
CA GLY A 203 12.53 -20.54 -18.72
C GLY A 203 12.54 -19.18 -19.41
N LEU A 204 11.39 -18.72 -19.94
CA LEU A 204 11.31 -17.37 -20.51
C LEU A 204 11.46 -16.30 -19.42
N ARG A 205 10.84 -16.49 -18.23
CA ARG A 205 11.05 -15.57 -17.10
C ARG A 205 12.52 -15.48 -16.71
N ALA A 206 13.19 -16.62 -16.62
CA ALA A 206 14.64 -16.65 -16.34
C ALA A 206 15.47 -15.93 -17.42
N GLN A 207 15.12 -16.04 -18.72
CA GLN A 207 15.77 -15.27 -19.79
C GLN A 207 15.59 -13.76 -19.61
N ILE A 208 14.37 -13.32 -19.24
CA ILE A 208 14.09 -11.90 -19.01
C ILE A 208 14.84 -11.40 -17.77
N ASP A 209 14.83 -12.16 -16.68
CA ASP A 209 15.53 -11.80 -15.44
C ASP A 209 17.04 -11.67 -15.69
N GLU A 210 17.63 -12.59 -16.45
CA GLU A 210 19.05 -12.50 -16.83
C GLU A 210 19.34 -11.29 -17.69
N MET A 211 18.50 -10.96 -18.66
CA MET A 211 18.61 -9.74 -19.47
C MET A 211 18.62 -8.49 -18.57
N MET A 212 17.71 -8.40 -17.62
CA MET A 212 17.61 -7.26 -16.71
C MET A 212 18.80 -7.21 -15.75
N ARG A 213 19.30 -8.36 -15.29
CA ARG A 213 20.50 -8.46 -14.46
C ARG A 213 21.73 -7.94 -15.20
N LEU A 214 21.92 -8.33 -16.46
CA LEU A 214 23.02 -7.86 -17.29
C LEU A 214 22.95 -6.36 -17.55
N GLU A 215 21.77 -5.83 -17.86
CA GLU A 215 21.53 -4.39 -18.02
C GLU A 215 21.92 -3.60 -16.76
N ARG A 216 21.48 -4.06 -15.60
CA ARG A 216 21.85 -3.44 -14.31
C ARG A 216 23.34 -3.51 -14.07
N ALA A 217 23.97 -4.65 -14.29
CA ALA A 217 25.42 -4.84 -14.09
C ALA A 217 26.27 -3.91 -14.98
N GLN A 218 25.87 -3.70 -16.23
CA GLN A 218 26.60 -2.81 -17.14
C GLN A 218 26.48 -1.33 -16.77
N LYS A 219 25.38 -0.92 -16.15
CA LYS A 219 25.05 0.49 -15.95
C LYS A 219 25.23 0.97 -14.50
N ILE A 220 25.38 0.04 -13.53
CA ILE A 220 25.47 0.36 -12.11
C ILE A 220 26.57 1.36 -11.78
N GLY A 221 27.76 1.22 -12.38
CA GLY A 221 28.88 2.13 -12.14
C GLY A 221 28.55 3.57 -12.52
N LYS A 222 27.94 3.77 -13.71
CA LYS A 222 27.49 5.09 -14.17
C LYS A 222 26.35 5.64 -13.31
N LEU A 223 25.44 4.78 -12.87
CA LEU A 223 24.35 5.16 -11.98
C LEU A 223 24.90 5.71 -10.65
N MET A 224 25.83 4.99 -10.03
CA MET A 224 26.41 5.40 -8.74
C MET A 224 27.23 6.69 -8.85
N GLU A 225 27.99 6.88 -9.94
CA GLU A 225 28.68 8.14 -10.22
C GLU A 225 27.72 9.33 -10.31
N LYS A 226 26.58 9.12 -10.99
CA LYS A 226 25.56 10.17 -11.12
C LYS A 226 24.75 10.35 -9.84
N LEU A 227 24.53 9.29 -9.07
CA LEU A 227 23.86 9.35 -7.79
C LEU A 227 24.60 10.24 -6.78
N ALA A 228 25.94 10.20 -6.81
CA ALA A 228 26.77 11.11 -5.99
C ALA A 228 26.51 12.61 -6.28
N LYS A 229 25.92 12.94 -7.43
CA LYS A 229 25.57 14.31 -7.86
C LYS A 229 24.13 14.68 -7.48
N LEU A 230 23.34 13.74 -6.89
CA LEU A 230 21.97 14.01 -6.44
C LEU A 230 22.00 14.96 -5.24
N LYS A 231 21.36 16.11 -5.41
CA LYS A 231 21.27 17.11 -4.34
C LYS A 231 20.36 16.61 -3.20
N PRO A 232 20.67 16.96 -1.93
CA PRO A 232 19.86 16.54 -0.78
C PRO A 232 18.37 16.92 -0.91
N GLU A 233 18.07 18.08 -1.50
CA GLU A 233 16.69 18.57 -1.74
C GLU A 233 15.86 17.67 -2.66
N HIS A 234 16.52 16.88 -3.49
CA HIS A 234 15.89 15.93 -4.43
C HIS A 234 15.90 14.49 -3.93
N ARG A 235 16.48 14.25 -2.76
CA ARG A 235 16.50 12.94 -2.12
C ARG A 235 15.24 12.77 -1.30
N LEU A 236 14.24 12.11 -1.85
CA LEU A 236 12.92 11.94 -1.25
C LEU A 236 12.80 10.54 -0.64
N PRO A 237 12.95 10.38 0.69
CA PRO A 237 12.82 9.08 1.31
C PRO A 237 11.36 8.59 1.29
N MET A 238 11.17 7.28 1.14
CA MET A 238 9.91 6.59 1.33
C MET A 238 9.89 5.95 2.71
N SER A 239 8.93 6.34 3.56
CA SER A 239 8.79 5.71 4.87
C SER A 239 8.35 4.24 4.75
N ARG A 240 8.70 3.42 5.74
CA ARG A 240 8.27 2.02 5.81
C ARG A 240 6.74 1.91 5.84
N GLU A 241 6.07 2.82 6.53
CA GLU A 241 4.61 2.91 6.55
C GLU A 241 4.04 3.12 5.14
N MET A 242 4.56 4.11 4.41
CA MET A 242 4.14 4.40 3.04
C MET A 242 4.35 3.20 2.11
N TYR A 243 5.48 2.52 2.25
CA TYR A 243 5.79 1.31 1.50
C TYR A 243 4.79 0.19 1.81
N LEU A 244 4.58 -0.15 3.08
CA LEU A 244 3.66 -1.22 3.47
C LEU A 244 2.21 -0.90 3.13
N LEU A 245 1.78 0.36 3.27
CA LEU A 245 0.44 0.79 2.93
C LEU A 245 0.09 0.48 1.47
N ASN A 246 1.02 0.73 0.56
CA ASN A 246 0.77 0.68 -0.88
C ASN A 246 1.26 -0.62 -1.54
N PHE A 247 2.36 -1.19 -1.06
CA PHE A 247 2.99 -2.37 -1.65
C PHE A 247 2.90 -3.62 -0.77
N GLY A 248 2.51 -3.48 0.51
CA GLY A 248 2.37 -4.62 1.41
C GLY A 248 1.29 -5.61 0.95
N ALA A 249 1.54 -6.89 1.20
CA ALA A 249 0.54 -7.94 1.08
C ALA A 249 -0.43 -7.86 2.26
N GLU A 250 -1.67 -8.28 2.07
CA GLU A 250 -2.71 -8.26 3.10
C GLU A 250 -2.97 -9.68 3.61
N THR A 251 -3.28 -9.80 4.90
CA THR A 251 -3.54 -11.11 5.53
C THR A 251 -4.92 -11.67 5.23
N GLY A 252 -5.78 -11.03 4.52
CA GLY A 252 -7.13 -11.52 4.18
C GLY A 252 -8.11 -11.65 5.36
N PHE A 253 -7.62 -11.64 6.61
CA PHE A 253 -8.42 -11.71 7.82
C PHE A 253 -8.24 -10.45 8.66
N LYS A 254 -9.31 -10.04 9.34
CA LYS A 254 -9.27 -8.93 10.27
C LYS A 254 -8.91 -9.43 11.66
N ASN A 255 -8.05 -8.71 12.34
CA ASN A 255 -7.59 -9.02 13.68
C ASN A 255 -8.14 -8.00 14.68
N VAL A 256 -8.36 -8.43 15.91
CA VAL A 256 -8.74 -7.57 17.03
C VAL A 256 -7.54 -7.49 17.97
N LEU A 257 -7.34 -6.32 18.60
CA LEU A 257 -6.24 -6.12 19.53
C LEU A 257 -6.53 -6.84 20.85
N GLU A 258 -5.63 -7.75 21.20
CA GLU A 258 -5.66 -8.48 22.47
C GLU A 258 -4.43 -8.14 23.33
N GLY A 259 -4.32 -8.71 24.53
CA GLY A 259 -3.16 -8.50 25.40
C GLY A 259 -1.84 -8.97 24.79
N CYS A 260 -1.87 -9.91 23.86
CA CYS A 260 -0.71 -10.35 23.09
C CYS A 260 -0.43 -9.47 21.85
N GLY A 261 -1.20 -8.40 21.61
CA GLY A 261 -1.12 -7.59 20.40
C GLY A 261 -2.06 -8.11 19.30
N LEU A 262 -1.77 -7.81 18.04
CA LEU A 262 -2.44 -8.43 16.90
C LEU A 262 -1.77 -9.77 16.56
N ARG A 263 -2.58 -10.79 16.29
CA ARG A 263 -2.10 -12.14 15.96
C ARG A 263 -2.50 -12.58 14.54
N PRO A 264 -1.95 -11.94 13.49
CA PRO A 264 -2.22 -12.36 12.11
C PRO A 264 -1.59 -13.72 11.80
N THR A 265 -2.22 -14.44 10.86
CA THR A 265 -1.60 -15.59 10.20
C THR A 265 -0.93 -15.10 8.92
N ILE A 266 0.40 -15.10 8.89
CA ILE A 266 1.21 -14.66 7.75
C ILE A 266 1.95 -15.87 7.19
N LEU A 267 1.79 -16.14 5.90
CA LEU A 267 2.42 -17.30 5.21
C LEU A 267 2.17 -18.63 5.95
N GLY A 268 0.97 -18.82 6.50
CA GLY A 268 0.58 -20.03 7.23
C GLY A 268 1.04 -20.07 8.69
N VAL A 269 1.81 -19.09 9.18
CA VAL A 269 2.33 -19.05 10.55
C VAL A 269 1.64 -17.93 11.32
N LYS A 270 1.17 -18.22 12.54
CA LYS A 270 0.66 -17.20 13.48
C LYS A 270 1.85 -16.46 14.09
N ARG A 271 1.80 -15.13 14.05
CA ARG A 271 2.82 -14.24 14.62
C ARG A 271 2.17 -13.15 15.43
N ASP A 272 2.81 -12.73 16.50
CA ASP A 272 2.31 -11.68 17.39
C ASP A 272 3.04 -10.37 17.09
N TYR A 273 2.27 -9.30 16.84
CA TYR A 273 2.78 -7.97 16.57
C TYR A 273 2.17 -6.95 17.51
N ASP A 274 2.98 -6.01 17.96
CA ASP A 274 2.55 -4.98 18.88
C ASP A 274 3.35 -3.68 18.69
N CYS A 275 2.90 -2.59 19.32
CA CYS A 275 3.65 -1.34 19.39
C CYS A 275 3.54 -0.70 20.78
N PHE A 276 4.52 0.16 21.09
CA PHE A 276 4.56 0.94 22.32
C PHE A 276 3.88 2.30 22.15
N ASP A 277 2.72 2.31 21.49
CA ASP A 277 1.89 3.51 21.33
C ASP A 277 0.64 3.37 22.19
N LEU A 278 0.46 4.27 23.16
CA LEU A 278 -0.69 4.27 24.07
C LEU A 278 -2.01 4.44 23.30
N THR A 279 -2.01 5.25 22.23
CA THR A 279 -3.21 5.50 21.44
C THR A 279 -3.69 4.26 20.68
N PHE A 280 -2.80 3.30 20.39
CA PHE A 280 -3.19 2.04 19.78
C PHE A 280 -4.10 1.22 20.70
N ARG A 281 -3.85 1.26 22.00
CA ARG A 281 -4.66 0.56 23.00
C ARG A 281 -6.07 1.14 23.17
N ASP A 282 -6.25 2.43 22.89
CA ASP A 282 -7.57 3.07 22.93
C ASP A 282 -8.54 2.48 21.88
N HIS A 283 -7.98 1.82 20.86
CA HIS A 283 -8.74 1.24 19.75
C HIS A 283 -8.79 -0.29 19.78
N ALA A 284 -8.74 -0.89 20.99
CA ALA A 284 -8.73 -2.35 21.19
C ALA A 284 -9.96 -3.06 20.60
N SER A 285 -11.12 -2.39 20.51
CA SER A 285 -12.35 -2.95 19.95
C SER A 285 -12.42 -2.87 18.43
N GLU A 286 -11.54 -2.11 17.78
CA GLU A 286 -11.53 -1.96 16.33
C GLU A 286 -10.97 -3.22 15.64
N ARG A 287 -11.38 -3.40 14.37
CA ARG A 287 -10.87 -4.46 13.52
C ARG A 287 -9.75 -3.94 12.64
N TRP A 288 -8.65 -4.68 12.62
CA TRP A 288 -7.42 -4.29 11.95
C TRP A 288 -7.08 -5.23 10.80
N THR A 289 -6.79 -4.66 9.64
CA THR A 289 -6.16 -5.35 8.51
C THR A 289 -4.65 -5.18 8.64
N VAL A 290 -3.91 -6.28 8.55
CA VAL A 290 -2.45 -6.25 8.66
C VAL A 290 -1.84 -6.33 7.27
N LYS A 291 -1.00 -5.34 6.94
CA LYS A 291 -0.20 -5.28 5.71
C LYS A 291 1.25 -5.59 6.05
N TYR A 292 1.86 -6.48 5.29
CA TYR A 292 3.20 -6.97 5.55
C TYR A 292 4.02 -7.10 4.27
N ASP A 293 5.34 -7.13 4.42
CA ASP A 293 6.28 -7.46 3.35
C ASP A 293 6.70 -8.93 3.49
N PRO A 294 6.43 -9.80 2.51
CA PRO A 294 6.82 -11.22 2.59
C PRO A 294 8.32 -11.46 2.79
N GLU A 295 9.16 -10.50 2.39
CA GLU A 295 10.61 -10.59 2.50
C GLU A 295 11.15 -10.06 3.84
N ASP A 296 10.34 -9.24 4.55
CA ASP A 296 10.73 -8.63 5.81
C ASP A 296 9.53 -8.55 6.75
N LEU A 297 9.42 -9.52 7.65
CA LEU A 297 8.32 -9.67 8.61
C LEU A 297 8.60 -8.99 9.95
N THR A 298 9.70 -8.28 10.11
CA THR A 298 10.08 -7.61 11.38
C THR A 298 9.08 -6.53 11.76
N GLN A 299 8.49 -5.86 10.77
CA GLN A 299 7.51 -4.81 10.96
C GLN A 299 6.33 -5.00 10.03
N VAL A 300 5.13 -4.75 10.54
CA VAL A 300 3.89 -4.78 9.78
C VAL A 300 3.10 -3.49 10.02
N LEU A 301 2.20 -3.18 9.11
CA LEU A 301 1.29 -2.03 9.21
C LEU A 301 -0.11 -2.51 9.53
N ALA A 302 -0.64 -2.12 10.68
CA ALA A 302 -2.05 -2.28 11.00
C ALA A 302 -2.84 -1.08 10.48
N VAL A 303 -3.92 -1.36 9.75
CA VAL A 303 -4.84 -0.35 9.21
C VAL A 303 -6.24 -0.71 9.68
N ASN A 304 -6.97 0.23 10.27
CA ASN A 304 -8.33 -0.02 10.71
C ASN A 304 -9.28 -0.18 9.50
N GLU A 305 -10.47 -0.69 9.75
CA GLU A 305 -11.47 -0.99 8.70
C GLU A 305 -11.87 0.25 7.88
N ALA A 306 -11.90 1.42 8.51
CA ALA A 306 -12.20 2.70 7.85
C ALA A 306 -11.00 3.30 7.09
N GLY A 307 -9.80 2.75 7.21
CA GLY A 307 -8.57 3.27 6.58
C GLY A 307 -8.04 4.58 7.20
N THR A 308 -8.66 5.07 8.29
CA THR A 308 -8.36 6.36 8.91
C THR A 308 -7.22 6.31 9.92
N ARG A 309 -7.00 5.14 10.55
CA ARG A 309 -5.96 4.93 11.57
C ARG A 309 -4.97 3.89 11.11
N ARG A 310 -3.70 4.15 11.42
CA ARG A 310 -2.58 3.30 11.00
C ARG A 310 -1.55 3.25 12.09
N TYR A 311 -1.03 2.05 12.36
CA TYR A 311 0.04 1.85 13.35
C TYR A 311 1.08 0.91 12.78
N MET A 312 2.36 1.31 12.91
CA MET A 312 3.48 0.41 12.64
C MET A 312 3.66 -0.49 13.86
N LEU A 313 3.61 -1.79 13.62
CA LEU A 313 3.78 -2.80 14.65
C LEU A 313 5.09 -3.56 14.43
N GLU A 314 5.76 -3.91 15.51
CA GLU A 314 6.95 -4.74 15.53
C GLU A 314 6.60 -6.17 15.94
N GLU A 315 7.34 -7.15 15.42
CA GLU A 315 7.18 -8.54 15.87
C GLU A 315 7.51 -8.62 17.36
N LYS A 316 6.60 -9.23 18.12
CA LYS A 316 6.71 -9.27 19.57
C LYS A 316 7.87 -10.15 19.99
N TYR A 317 8.71 -9.62 20.84
CA TYR A 317 9.82 -10.36 21.41
C TYR A 317 9.31 -11.49 22.30
N VAL A 318 9.80 -12.71 22.06
CA VAL A 318 9.50 -13.89 22.87
C VAL A 318 10.64 -14.12 23.87
N GLN A 319 10.34 -13.87 25.15
CA GLN A 319 11.32 -14.06 26.21
C GLN A 319 11.41 -15.52 26.65
N PRO A 320 12.62 -16.10 26.75
CA PRO A 320 12.81 -17.42 27.31
C PRO A 320 12.33 -17.51 28.76
N MET A 321 11.61 -18.57 29.10
CA MET A 321 11.14 -18.82 30.48
C MET A 321 12.31 -19.20 31.41
N ALA A 322 13.21 -20.05 30.93
CA ALA A 322 14.36 -20.48 31.72
C ALA A 322 15.41 -19.37 31.82
N LEU A 323 15.90 -19.16 33.03
CA LEU A 323 16.95 -18.15 33.30
C LEU A 323 18.23 -18.45 32.53
N ALA A 324 18.56 -19.74 32.35
CA ALA A 324 19.75 -20.18 31.62
C ALA A 324 19.73 -19.86 30.12
N ASP A 325 18.52 -19.70 29.53
CA ASP A 325 18.35 -19.43 28.11
C ASP A 325 18.25 -17.93 27.79
N ARG A 326 18.32 -17.07 28.84
CA ARG A 326 18.20 -15.63 28.69
C ARG A 326 19.43 -15.04 28.00
N LYS A 327 19.15 -14.08 27.12
CA LYS A 327 20.17 -13.36 26.38
C LYS A 327 20.38 -11.95 26.97
N PRO A 328 21.54 -11.35 26.72
CA PRO A 328 21.74 -9.92 27.01
C PRO A 328 20.64 -9.10 26.30
N GLY A 329 19.99 -8.19 27.03
CA GLY A 329 18.88 -7.38 26.54
C GLY A 329 17.47 -7.89 26.93
N ASP A 330 17.33 -9.14 27.38
CA ASP A 330 16.00 -9.68 27.78
C ASP A 330 15.41 -8.91 28.97
N ALA A 331 16.25 -8.52 29.91
CA ALA A 331 15.83 -7.73 31.06
C ALA A 331 15.35 -6.34 30.68
N GLU A 332 16.02 -5.71 29.70
CA GLU A 332 15.66 -4.39 29.16
C GLU A 332 14.33 -4.46 28.44
N GLN A 333 14.10 -5.49 27.62
CA GLN A 333 12.82 -5.69 26.94
C GLN A 333 11.67 -5.90 27.92
N LEU A 334 11.89 -6.69 28.96
CA LEU A 334 10.88 -6.89 30.01
C LEU A 334 10.60 -5.58 30.75
N GLN A 335 11.64 -4.81 31.05
CA GLN A 335 11.47 -3.52 31.69
C GLN A 335 10.71 -2.54 30.82
N ARG A 336 11.00 -2.48 29.50
CA ARG A 336 10.28 -1.65 28.54
C ARG A 336 8.77 -1.96 28.52
N VAL A 337 8.41 -3.25 28.54
CA VAL A 337 6.99 -3.67 28.61
C VAL A 337 6.34 -3.24 29.93
N ARG A 338 7.05 -3.40 31.06
CA ARG A 338 6.54 -3.00 32.37
C ARG A 338 6.33 -1.48 32.47
N ASP A 339 7.26 -0.71 31.97
CA ASP A 339 7.17 0.75 31.98
C ASP A 339 6.03 1.24 31.08
N PHE A 340 5.85 0.62 29.91
CA PHE A 340 4.73 0.90 29.03
C PHE A 340 3.37 0.59 29.72
N ASN A 341 3.23 -0.59 30.34
CA ASN A 341 2.01 -0.96 31.06
C ASN A 341 1.73 -0.02 32.23
N LYS A 342 2.74 0.37 32.98
CA LYS A 342 2.59 1.35 34.05
C LYS A 342 2.12 2.72 33.56
N GLN A 343 2.66 3.16 32.40
CA GLN A 343 2.21 4.40 31.76
C GLN A 343 0.74 4.28 31.27
N LEU A 344 0.38 3.15 30.66
CA LEU A 344 -0.97 2.89 30.18
C LEU A 344 -1.97 2.89 31.35
N GLU A 345 -1.64 2.21 32.45
CA GLU A 345 -2.47 2.18 33.68
C GLU A 345 -2.65 3.58 34.27
N ALA A 346 -1.55 4.33 34.39
CA ALA A 346 -1.59 5.70 34.92
C ALA A 346 -2.42 6.65 34.05
N GLU A 347 -2.23 6.59 32.73
CA GLU A 347 -2.99 7.43 31.81
C GLU A 347 -4.49 7.05 31.77
N THR A 348 -4.79 5.76 31.83
CA THR A 348 -6.18 5.29 31.92
C THR A 348 -6.84 5.75 33.22
N ALA A 349 -6.14 5.63 34.35
CA ALA A 349 -6.65 6.12 35.63
C ALA A 349 -6.87 7.63 35.62
N ARG A 350 -5.96 8.40 35.05
CA ARG A 350 -6.12 9.86 34.88
C ARG A 350 -7.34 10.20 34.06
N ARG A 351 -7.51 9.59 32.88
CA ARG A 351 -8.68 9.82 32.00
C ARG A 351 -9.99 9.45 32.69
N MET A 352 -10.00 8.35 33.44
CA MET A 352 -11.18 7.97 34.24
C MET A 352 -11.50 9.05 35.26
N GLY A 353 -10.48 9.58 35.99
CA GLY A 353 -10.64 10.68 36.92
C GLY A 353 -11.24 11.93 36.25
N ASP A 354 -10.68 12.33 35.09
CA ASP A 354 -11.16 13.48 34.33
C ASP A 354 -12.65 13.32 33.90
N HIS A 355 -13.03 12.12 33.45
CA HIS A 355 -14.44 11.83 33.09
C HIS A 355 -15.39 11.83 34.30
N PHE A 356 -14.93 11.35 35.45
CA PHE A 356 -15.73 11.44 36.69
C PHE A 356 -15.90 12.89 37.14
N GLU A 357 -14.88 13.71 37.07
CA GLU A 357 -14.96 15.14 37.38
C GLU A 357 -15.89 15.88 36.41
N GLU A 358 -15.81 15.57 35.12
CA GLU A 358 -16.70 16.16 34.11
C GLU A 358 -18.17 15.75 34.34
N ALA A 359 -18.43 14.47 34.57
CA ALA A 359 -19.76 13.95 34.90
C ALA A 359 -20.29 14.62 36.14
N ARG A 360 -19.47 14.78 37.18
CA ARG A 360 -19.82 15.48 38.42
C ARG A 360 -20.25 16.92 38.15
N ARG A 361 -19.47 17.67 37.36
CA ARG A 361 -19.82 19.07 36.99
C ARG A 361 -21.14 19.17 36.20
N VAL A 362 -21.37 18.23 35.29
CA VAL A 362 -22.63 18.20 34.53
C VAL A 362 -23.84 18.00 35.49
N ILE A 363 -23.68 17.14 36.47
CA ILE A 363 -24.73 16.84 37.43
C ILE A 363 -24.93 17.98 38.42
N GLU A 364 -23.86 18.58 38.90
CA GLU A 364 -23.93 19.77 39.76
C GLU A 364 -24.68 20.91 39.03
N ARG A 365 -24.39 21.14 37.73
CA ARG A 365 -25.17 22.10 36.91
C ARG A 365 -26.61 21.72 36.72
N ALA A 366 -26.89 20.42 36.53
CA ALA A 366 -28.27 19.94 36.41
C ALA A 366 -29.05 20.06 37.73
N ALA A 367 -28.36 19.93 38.87
CA ALA A 367 -28.96 20.12 40.20
C ALA A 367 -29.25 21.60 40.54
N GLU A 368 -28.53 22.55 39.92
CA GLU A 368 -28.77 23.98 40.02
C GLU A 368 -29.95 24.48 39.19
N LEU A 369 -30.42 23.69 38.22
CA LEU A 369 -31.61 24.02 37.44
C LEU A 369 -32.87 23.81 38.33
N PRO A 370 -33.81 24.79 38.38
CA PRO A 370 -35.03 24.65 39.21
C PRO A 370 -35.99 23.67 38.57
N ILE A 371 -35.71 22.37 38.74
CA ILE A 371 -36.64 21.31 38.41
C ILE A 371 -37.49 21.06 39.65
N HIS A 372 -38.67 21.59 39.64
CA HIS A 372 -39.66 21.35 40.69
C HIS A 372 -39.84 19.82 40.92
N GLY A 373 -39.40 19.33 42.05
CA GLY A 373 -39.86 18.05 42.58
C GLY A 373 -38.85 16.90 42.68
N THR A 374 -37.54 17.09 42.44
CA THR A 374 -36.56 15.99 42.64
C THR A 374 -35.39 16.40 43.53
N PRO A 375 -35.45 16.10 44.83
CA PRO A 375 -34.25 16.17 45.70
C PRO A 375 -33.22 15.06 45.40
N ALA A 376 -33.46 14.22 44.42
CA ALA A 376 -32.85 12.90 44.40
C ALA A 376 -31.68 12.70 43.42
N LEU A 377 -31.38 13.63 42.53
CA LEU A 377 -30.28 13.37 41.55
C LEU A 377 -28.90 13.37 42.20
N GLY A 378 -28.70 14.26 43.18
CA GLY A 378 -27.45 14.29 43.97
C GLY A 378 -27.29 13.05 44.85
N ALA A 379 -28.40 12.63 45.53
CA ALA A 379 -28.39 11.44 46.38
C ALA A 379 -28.18 10.13 45.56
N CYS A 380 -28.80 10.03 44.40
CA CYS A 380 -28.57 8.88 43.49
C CYS A 380 -27.11 8.77 43.00
N LEU A 381 -26.42 9.87 42.95
CA LEU A 381 -25.00 9.88 42.55
C LEU A 381 -24.06 9.53 43.67
N GLU A 382 -24.34 10.03 44.87
CA GLU A 382 -23.60 9.63 46.07
C GLU A 382 -23.74 8.13 46.30
N ASP A 383 -24.92 7.56 46.10
CA ASP A 383 -25.14 6.13 46.17
C ASP A 383 -24.38 5.33 45.07
N ARG A 384 -24.23 5.86 43.85
CA ARG A 384 -23.42 5.21 42.80
C ARG A 384 -21.92 5.32 43.04
N LEU A 385 -21.46 6.41 43.62
CA LEU A 385 -20.05 6.56 44.05
C LEU A 385 -19.67 5.63 45.22
N MET A 386 -20.67 5.19 45.99
CA MET A 386 -20.51 4.21 47.08
C MET A 386 -20.44 2.75 46.60
N LEU A 387 -20.48 2.46 45.29
CA LEU A 387 -20.29 1.11 44.76
C LEU A 387 -18.84 0.64 44.74
N THR A 388 -17.91 1.48 45.18
CA THR A 388 -16.53 1.08 45.47
C THR A 388 -16.41 0.58 46.91
N ASP A 389 -15.63 -0.47 47.15
CA ASP A 389 -15.33 -0.90 48.53
C ASP A 389 -14.49 0.16 49.26
N SER A 390 -14.27 -0.04 50.55
CA SER A 390 -13.47 0.87 51.40
C SER A 390 -12.02 1.05 50.94
N ARG A 391 -11.57 0.30 49.93
CA ARG A 391 -10.25 0.38 49.29
C ARG A 391 -10.31 0.99 47.88
N GLY A 392 -11.45 1.53 47.43
CA GLY A 392 -11.63 2.10 46.12
C GLY A 392 -11.72 1.07 44.98
N GLN A 393 -11.90 -0.21 45.27
CA GLN A 393 -12.07 -1.26 44.27
C GLN A 393 -13.53 -1.42 43.89
N HIS A 394 -13.82 -1.61 42.62
CA HIS A 394 -15.17 -1.93 42.17
C HIS A 394 -15.61 -3.28 42.72
N LYS A 395 -16.83 -3.33 43.28
CA LYS A 395 -17.42 -4.61 43.68
C LYS A 395 -17.48 -5.57 42.50
N ASP A 396 -17.02 -6.81 42.74
CA ASP A 396 -16.89 -7.86 41.74
C ASP A 396 -18.23 -8.04 40.97
N ASN A 397 -18.14 -8.18 39.65
CA ASN A 397 -19.27 -8.40 38.74
C ASN A 397 -20.17 -9.62 39.11
N ARG A 398 -19.68 -10.52 39.95
CA ARG A 398 -20.48 -11.64 40.49
C ARG A 398 -21.67 -11.21 41.34
N SER A 399 -21.59 -10.07 41.98
CA SER A 399 -22.74 -9.50 42.73
C SER A 399 -23.78 -8.86 41.82
N ARG A 400 -23.39 -8.41 40.59
CA ARG A 400 -24.35 -7.89 39.60
C ARG A 400 -25.22 -8.95 38.95
N LYS A 401 -24.79 -10.20 38.83
CA LYS A 401 -25.58 -11.31 38.31
C LYS A 401 -26.65 -11.82 39.32
N ARG A 402 -26.61 -11.35 40.55
CA ARG A 402 -27.55 -11.74 41.63
C ARG A 402 -28.58 -10.67 41.97
N LEU A 403 -28.56 -9.53 41.33
CA LEU A 403 -29.78 -8.73 41.23
C LEU A 403 -30.75 -9.52 40.32
N ALA A 404 -31.49 -10.40 40.92
CA ALA A 404 -32.41 -11.30 40.24
C ALA A 404 -33.43 -10.48 39.46
N ALA A 405 -34.02 -11.07 38.42
CA ALA A 405 -35.11 -10.46 37.66
C ALA A 405 -36.24 -9.91 38.53
N ALA A 406 -36.42 -10.44 39.73
CA ALA A 406 -37.36 -9.95 40.75
C ALA A 406 -37.05 -8.53 41.29
N ASP A 407 -35.77 -8.13 41.32
CA ASP A 407 -35.40 -6.78 41.77
C ASP A 407 -35.50 -5.74 40.65
N ILE A 408 -35.52 -6.20 39.38
CA ILE A 408 -35.74 -5.35 38.21
C ILE A 408 -37.24 -5.05 38.02
N GLU A 409 -38.13 -6.02 38.32
CA GLU A 409 -39.58 -5.79 38.35
C GLU A 409 -40.00 -4.80 39.43
N ALA A 410 -39.28 -4.75 40.55
CA ALA A 410 -39.52 -3.76 41.62
C ALA A 410 -39.01 -2.35 41.25
N LEU A 411 -38.24 -2.22 40.19
CA LEU A 411 -37.73 -0.97 39.61
C LEU A 411 -38.48 -0.54 38.34
N GLU A 412 -39.60 -1.16 37.99
CA GLU A 412 -40.60 -0.55 37.10
C GLU A 412 -41.23 0.65 37.78
N VAL A 413 -40.42 1.67 37.95
CA VAL A 413 -40.82 2.98 38.41
C VAL A 413 -41.68 3.61 37.33
N GLU A 414 -42.86 4.09 37.77
CA GLU A 414 -43.72 4.98 37.01
C GLU A 414 -42.91 5.88 36.07
N THR A 415 -43.16 5.74 34.79
CA THR A 415 -42.64 6.66 33.78
C THR A 415 -43.20 8.04 34.02
N VAL A 416 -42.42 8.90 34.67
CA VAL A 416 -42.77 10.32 34.78
C VAL A 416 -42.51 10.96 33.44
N GLU A 417 -43.56 11.24 32.69
CA GLU A 417 -43.49 12.08 31.50
C GLU A 417 -43.07 13.50 31.89
N ILE A 418 -41.87 13.91 31.57
CA ILE A 418 -41.43 15.29 31.75
C ILE A 418 -41.83 16.09 30.49
N PRO A 419 -42.79 17.04 30.59
CA PRO A 419 -43.14 17.86 29.44
C PRO A 419 -42.02 18.85 29.15
N VAL A 420 -41.38 18.68 28.01
CA VAL A 420 -40.42 19.65 27.50
C VAL A 420 -41.19 20.75 26.78
N THR A 421 -41.41 21.87 27.44
CA THR A 421 -41.99 23.08 26.84
C THR A 421 -40.88 23.78 26.03
N ARG A 422 -40.87 23.60 24.70
CA ARG A 422 -40.24 24.54 23.79
C ARG A 422 -41.24 25.67 23.51
N GLN A 423 -40.76 26.91 23.57
CA GLN A 423 -41.56 28.08 23.14
C GLN A 423 -41.87 27.89 21.62
N GLY A 424 -43.18 27.70 21.34
CA GLY A 424 -43.72 27.60 19.98
C GLY A 424 -43.86 26.15 19.51
N ASP A 425 -45.10 25.65 19.61
CA ASP A 425 -45.68 24.49 18.92
C ASP A 425 -45.27 23.05 19.30
N ALA A 426 -46.30 22.30 19.68
CA ALA A 426 -46.46 20.85 19.78
C ALA A 426 -45.54 20.10 20.77
N VAL A 427 -46.19 19.54 21.77
CA VAL A 427 -45.61 18.58 22.73
C VAL A 427 -45.32 17.27 22.02
N GLU A 428 -44.06 16.97 21.79
CA GLU A 428 -43.61 15.65 21.39
C GLU A 428 -43.00 14.93 22.61
N SER A 429 -43.62 13.82 23.02
CA SER A 429 -43.14 12.99 24.12
C SER A 429 -41.92 12.17 23.64
N VAL A 430 -40.73 12.46 24.17
CA VAL A 430 -39.55 11.65 23.97
C VAL A 430 -39.50 10.53 25.01
N ARG A 431 -39.71 9.29 24.58
CA ARG A 431 -39.44 8.11 25.40
C ARG A 431 -37.92 7.94 25.51
N VAL A 432 -37.38 8.17 26.70
CA VAL A 432 -36.00 7.81 27.01
C VAL A 432 -35.97 6.37 27.50
N ASN A 433 -35.94 5.43 26.59
CA ASN A 433 -35.61 4.04 26.88
C ASN A 433 -34.38 3.70 26.04
N ASP A 434 -33.19 4.03 26.51
CA ASP A 434 -31.94 3.39 26.07
C ASP A 434 -30.89 3.55 27.17
N TYR A 435 -30.93 2.66 28.15
CA TYR A 435 -29.78 2.34 28.97
C TYR A 435 -29.16 1.03 28.48
N SER A 436 -28.58 1.04 27.28
CA SER A 436 -27.61 0.06 26.84
C SER A 436 -26.23 0.74 26.79
N ILE A 437 -25.70 1.07 27.95
CA ILE A 437 -24.29 1.39 28.12
C ILE A 437 -23.80 0.61 29.33
N PHE A 438 -23.28 -0.57 29.03
CA PHE A 438 -22.07 -1.17 29.67
C PHE A 438 -21.66 -2.39 28.86
#